data_ff990c53b1347356b7a707e9cc79cd03
#
_entry.id   ff990c53b1347356b7a707e9cc79cd03
#
_cell.length_a   1.000
_cell.length_b   1.000
_cell.length_c   1.000
_cell.angle_alpha   90.00
_cell.angle_beta   90.00
_cell.angle_gamma   90.00
#
_symmetry.space_group_name_H-M   'P 1'
#
loop_
_entity.id
_entity.type
_entity.pdbx_description
1 polymer ?
#
loop_
_entity_poly.entity_id
_entity_poly.type
_entity_poly.pdbx_seq_one_letter_code
_entity_poly.pdbx_strand_id
1 'polypeptide(L)'
;MERIIAEDLPLSTQILNAQNAEVELRRQRSRFRIERLREEGGDIFPFVSMAEIFEPARGPHLDSTSQIPAFAILEVSGAYWRDDERRDMLQRIWATAFFSTEELQDYLRRREEARERDHRKLGRKMDLFRFLPEAPGTPFWLPGGVALLNELK
;
A
#
# COMPACT_ATOMS: atom_id res chain seq x y z
N MET A 1 -3.23 14.93 5.12
CA MET A 1 -1.94 14.95 4.37
C MET A 1 -1.57 16.37 3.93
N GLU A 2 -2.36 17.06 3.10
CA GLU A 2 -2.03 18.43 2.64
C GLU A 2 -1.68 19.40 3.77
N ARG A 3 -2.47 19.41 4.85
CA ARG A 3 -2.16 20.22 6.03
C ARG A 3 -0.81 19.87 6.65
N ILE A 4 -0.48 18.59 6.79
CA ILE A 4 0.78 18.12 7.34
C ILE A 4 1.98 18.56 6.48
N ILE A 5 1.82 18.51 5.15
CA ILE A 5 2.83 18.98 4.21
C ILE A 5 3.03 20.49 4.33
N ALA A 6 1.92 21.25 4.43
CA ALA A 6 1.95 22.70 4.55
C ALA A 6 2.53 23.18 5.89
N GLU A 7 2.45 22.36 6.93
CA GLU A 7 3.05 22.65 8.26
C GLU A 7 4.59 22.51 8.27
N ASP A 8 5.17 21.94 7.22
CA ASP A 8 6.62 21.71 7.06
C ASP A 8 7.28 21.10 8.30
N LEU A 9 6.71 20.00 8.76
CA LEU A 9 7.18 19.34 9.99
C LEU A 9 8.53 18.65 9.75
N PRO A 10 9.55 18.93 10.57
CA PRO A 10 10.84 18.28 10.45
C PRO A 10 10.74 16.80 10.83
N LEU A 11 11.49 15.96 10.10
CA LEU A 11 11.70 14.57 10.44
C LEU A 11 13.09 14.41 11.05
N SER A 12 13.17 13.69 12.16
CA SER A 12 14.46 13.35 12.76
C SER A 12 14.55 11.85 13.00
N THR A 13 15.75 11.31 12.85
CA THR A 13 16.02 9.89 13.03
C THR A 13 16.85 9.66 14.28
N GLN A 14 16.57 8.59 15.00
CA GLN A 14 17.37 8.15 16.14
C GLN A 14 17.41 6.63 16.20
N ILE A 15 18.47 6.11 16.80
CA ILE A 15 18.66 4.68 16.98
C ILE A 15 18.43 4.34 18.44
N LEU A 16 17.52 3.43 18.71
CA LEU A 16 17.23 2.92 20.05
C LEU A 16 17.68 1.48 20.20
N ASN A 17 18.12 1.10 21.40
CA ASN A 17 18.25 -0.30 21.75
C ASN A 17 16.85 -0.94 21.93
N ALA A 18 16.79 -2.27 21.90
CA ALA A 18 15.52 -3.02 21.98
C ALA A 18 14.69 -2.66 23.23
N GLN A 19 15.34 -2.46 24.36
CA GLN A 19 14.65 -2.13 25.62
C GLN A 19 14.00 -0.75 25.56
N ASN A 20 14.73 0.27 25.11
CA ASN A 20 14.22 1.64 24.97
C ASN A 20 13.15 1.74 23.89
N ALA A 21 13.33 1.02 22.79
CA ALA A 21 12.34 0.91 21.72
C ALA A 21 11.00 0.34 22.25
N GLU A 22 11.05 -0.74 23.03
CA GLU A 22 9.85 -1.34 23.61
C GLU A 22 9.19 -0.40 24.65
N VAL A 23 9.97 0.28 25.48
CA VAL A 23 9.45 1.26 26.45
C VAL A 23 8.69 2.37 25.73
N GLU A 24 9.27 2.93 24.66
CA GLU A 24 8.63 4.01 23.90
C GLU A 24 7.34 3.53 23.22
N LEU A 25 7.36 2.37 22.59
CA LEU A 25 6.17 1.80 21.96
C LEU A 25 5.06 1.44 22.97
N ARG A 26 5.43 1.06 24.20
CA ARG A 26 4.46 0.86 25.29
C ARG A 26 3.82 2.19 25.71
N ARG A 27 4.59 3.27 25.80
CA ARG A 27 4.08 4.61 26.10
C ARG A 27 3.04 5.05 25.08
N GLN A 28 3.26 4.73 23.80
CA GLN A 28 2.33 5.00 22.70
C GLN A 28 1.17 3.99 22.61
N ARG A 29 1.11 2.97 23.45
CA ARG A 29 0.12 1.89 23.42
C ARG A 29 0.11 1.12 22.09
N SER A 30 1.26 1.03 21.42
CA SER A 30 1.42 0.47 20.08
C SER A 30 1.68 -1.04 20.12
N ARG A 31 0.69 -1.84 20.57
CA ARG A 31 0.82 -3.30 20.78
C ARG A 31 1.32 -4.06 19.55
N PHE A 32 0.83 -3.73 18.36
CA PHE A 32 1.23 -4.42 17.12
C PHE A 32 2.68 -4.15 16.74
N ARG A 33 3.18 -2.94 17.01
CA ARG A 33 4.59 -2.59 16.79
C ARG A 33 5.51 -3.30 17.78
N ILE A 34 5.09 -3.45 19.02
CA ILE A 34 5.83 -4.22 20.04
C ILE A 34 5.93 -5.69 19.60
N GLU A 35 4.81 -6.28 19.15
CA GLU A 35 4.81 -7.65 18.64
C GLU A 35 5.79 -7.81 17.47
N ARG A 36 5.73 -6.88 16.50
CA ARG A 36 6.64 -6.89 15.35
C ARG A 36 8.10 -6.69 15.74
N LEU A 37 8.39 -5.76 16.66
CA LEU A 37 9.75 -5.50 17.14
C LEU A 37 10.36 -6.75 17.79
N ARG A 38 9.59 -7.47 18.60
CA ARG A 38 10.05 -8.71 19.26
C ARG A 38 10.33 -9.83 18.28
N GLU A 39 9.55 -9.93 17.21
CA GLU A 39 9.73 -10.96 16.18
C GLU A 39 10.88 -10.66 15.23
N GLU A 40 11.07 -9.40 14.88
CA GLU A 40 12.18 -8.97 14.05
C GLU A 40 13.51 -9.29 14.73
N GLY A 41 13.52 -9.25 16.09
CA GLY A 41 14.74 -9.47 16.87
C GLY A 41 15.81 -8.42 16.56
N GLY A 42 16.89 -8.44 17.32
CA GLY A 42 17.99 -7.51 17.14
C GLY A 42 18.18 -6.58 18.33
N ASP A 43 19.34 -5.93 18.38
CA ASP A 43 19.74 -5.13 19.52
C ASP A 43 19.44 -3.63 19.34
N ILE A 44 19.33 -3.18 18.09
CA ILE A 44 19.14 -1.78 17.74
C ILE A 44 18.06 -1.60 16.67
N PHE A 45 17.26 -0.55 16.83
CA PHE A 45 16.15 -0.23 15.95
C PHE A 45 16.18 1.25 15.56
N PRO A 46 16.15 1.58 14.26
CA PRO A 46 15.98 2.95 13.80
C PRO A 46 14.54 3.41 13.98
N PHE A 47 14.40 4.62 14.47
CA PHE A 47 13.13 5.32 14.64
C PHE A 47 13.15 6.65 13.90
N VAL A 48 11.99 7.07 13.42
CA VAL A 48 11.75 8.41 12.90
C VAL A 48 10.73 9.12 13.78
N SER A 49 10.98 10.39 14.05
CA SER A 49 10.02 11.27 14.73
C SER A 49 9.57 12.40 13.82
N MET A 50 8.28 12.75 13.92
CA MET A 50 7.63 13.85 13.25
C MET A 50 6.53 14.38 14.17
N ALA A 51 6.71 15.56 14.73
CA ALA A 51 5.84 16.09 15.77
C ALA A 51 5.66 15.10 16.94
N GLU A 52 4.42 14.67 17.23
CA GLU A 52 4.12 13.70 18.29
C GLU A 52 4.23 12.23 17.83
N ILE A 53 4.47 12.02 16.53
CA ILE A 53 4.59 10.66 15.97
C ILE A 53 6.03 10.20 16.13
N PHE A 54 6.19 9.01 16.67
CA PHE A 54 7.48 8.34 16.86
C PHE A 54 7.36 6.88 16.44
N GLU A 55 7.99 6.51 15.33
CA GLU A 55 7.75 5.26 14.64
C GLU A 55 9.03 4.50 14.35
N PRO A 56 9.04 3.16 14.52
CA PRO A 56 10.13 2.35 13.97
C PRO A 56 10.11 2.46 12.45
N ALA A 57 11.18 2.97 11.88
CA ALA A 57 11.28 3.14 10.43
C ALA A 57 12.73 3.03 9.97
N ARG A 58 12.94 2.34 8.85
CA ARG A 58 14.23 2.21 8.19
C ARG A 58 14.30 3.22 7.05
N GLY A 59 15.35 4.06 7.07
CA GLY A 59 15.56 5.11 6.08
C GLY A 59 16.15 4.63 4.76
N PRO A 60 16.36 5.53 3.79
CA PRO A 60 16.44 6.98 4.00
C PRO A 60 15.10 7.67 4.23
N HIS A 61 15.11 8.83 4.88
CA HIS A 61 13.95 9.66 5.14
C HIS A 61 14.17 11.06 4.57
N LEU A 62 13.08 11.76 4.30
CA LEU A 62 13.09 13.19 3.98
C LEU A 62 13.43 13.98 5.25
N ASP A 63 13.94 15.20 5.09
CA ASP A 63 14.25 16.09 6.21
C ASP A 63 13.00 16.77 6.76
N SER A 64 11.99 16.99 5.90
CA SER A 64 10.72 17.57 6.30
C SER A 64 9.56 17.11 5.42
N THR A 65 8.33 17.34 5.91
CA THR A 65 7.12 16.98 5.18
C THR A 65 6.89 17.82 3.94
N SER A 66 7.43 19.05 3.88
CA SER A 66 7.32 19.93 2.70
C SER A 66 8.05 19.40 1.47
N GLN A 67 9.00 18.48 1.67
CA GLN A 67 9.72 17.83 0.58
C GLN A 67 8.87 16.79 -0.20
N ILE A 68 7.60 16.60 0.15
CA ILE A 68 6.66 15.75 -0.59
C ILE A 68 5.86 16.62 -1.56
N PRO A 69 6.26 16.72 -2.84
CA PRO A 69 5.63 17.66 -3.77
C PRO A 69 4.27 17.16 -4.29
N ALA A 70 4.10 15.85 -4.41
CA ALA A 70 2.88 15.25 -4.92
C ALA A 70 2.60 13.90 -4.26
N PHE A 71 1.36 13.68 -3.82
CA PHE A 71 0.92 12.41 -3.24
C PHE A 71 -0.55 12.13 -3.58
N ALA A 72 -0.95 10.85 -3.50
CA ALA A 72 -2.33 10.44 -3.57
C ALA A 72 -2.61 9.27 -2.64
N ILE A 73 -3.78 9.28 -2.00
CA ILE A 73 -4.34 8.11 -1.33
C ILE A 73 -5.10 7.33 -2.39
N LEU A 74 -4.71 6.09 -2.63
CA LEU A 74 -5.22 5.27 -3.71
C LEU A 74 -6.40 4.41 -3.27
N GLU A 75 -6.33 3.88 -2.04
CA GLU A 75 -7.32 2.95 -1.52
C GLU A 75 -7.25 2.87 0.01
N VAL A 76 -8.39 2.62 0.63
CA VAL A 76 -8.50 2.28 2.05
C VAL A 76 -9.30 0.99 2.15
N SER A 77 -8.74 -0.02 2.80
CA SER A 77 -9.36 -1.33 2.96
C SER A 77 -9.17 -1.87 4.37
N GLY A 78 -9.99 -2.84 4.78
CA GLY A 78 -9.73 -3.63 5.98
C GLY A 78 -8.64 -4.66 5.73
N ALA A 79 -7.86 -4.96 6.75
CA ALA A 79 -6.89 -6.06 6.72
C ALA A 79 -6.75 -6.65 8.13
N TYR A 80 -6.84 -7.95 8.24
CA TYR A 80 -6.56 -8.61 9.52
C TYR A 80 -5.07 -8.57 9.82
N TRP A 81 -4.74 -8.39 11.10
CA TRP A 81 -3.35 -8.44 11.53
C TRP A 81 -2.75 -9.80 11.17
N ARG A 82 -1.68 -9.79 10.36
CA ARG A 82 -0.97 -10.98 9.85
C ARG A 82 -1.82 -11.90 8.98
N ASP A 83 -2.81 -11.34 8.31
CA ASP A 83 -3.74 -12.08 7.45
C ASP A 83 -4.49 -13.21 8.19
N ASP A 84 -4.60 -13.11 9.54
CA ASP A 84 -5.34 -14.05 10.39
C ASP A 84 -6.69 -13.44 10.81
N GLU A 85 -7.78 -13.98 10.31
CA GLU A 85 -9.16 -13.53 10.56
C GLU A 85 -9.57 -13.59 12.05
N ARG A 86 -8.84 -14.33 12.90
CA ARG A 86 -9.06 -14.40 14.34
C ARG A 86 -8.45 -13.24 15.10
N ARG A 87 -7.63 -12.42 14.42
CA ARG A 87 -6.95 -11.28 14.99
C ARG A 87 -7.69 -9.98 14.68
N ASP A 88 -7.18 -8.89 15.22
CA ASP A 88 -7.79 -7.58 15.02
C ASP A 88 -7.79 -7.16 13.55
N MET A 89 -8.90 -6.60 13.13
CA MET A 89 -9.01 -5.94 11.85
C MET A 89 -8.44 -4.52 11.93
N LEU A 90 -7.49 -4.23 11.07
CA LEU A 90 -6.82 -2.94 10.91
C LEU A 90 -7.28 -2.26 9.64
N GLN A 91 -7.00 -0.97 9.53
CA GLN A 91 -7.11 -0.22 8.28
C GLN A 91 -5.80 -0.28 7.51
N ARG A 92 -5.88 -0.69 6.24
CA ARG A 92 -4.78 -0.63 5.28
C ARG A 92 -5.00 0.55 4.35
N ILE A 93 -4.07 1.49 4.36
CA ILE A 93 -4.11 2.67 3.50
C ILE A 93 -3.03 2.50 2.44
N TRP A 94 -3.44 2.48 1.17
CA TRP A 94 -2.55 2.51 0.03
C TRP A 94 -2.37 3.95 -0.43
N ALA A 95 -1.13 4.39 -0.50
CA ALA A 95 -0.79 5.73 -0.95
C ALA A 95 0.44 5.68 -1.85
N THR A 96 0.65 6.73 -2.63
CA THR A 96 1.84 6.92 -3.46
C THR A 96 2.28 8.37 -3.41
N ALA A 97 3.57 8.62 -3.68
CA ALA A 97 4.14 9.95 -3.80
C ALA A 97 5.08 9.98 -5.00
N PHE A 98 5.22 11.17 -5.60
CA PHE A 98 6.06 11.43 -6.78
C PHE A 98 6.81 12.75 -6.60
N PHE A 99 7.86 12.95 -7.39
CA PHE A 99 8.67 14.16 -7.36
C PHE A 99 7.99 15.36 -8.03
N SER A 100 6.94 15.14 -8.82
CA SER A 100 6.14 16.20 -9.41
C SER A 100 4.66 15.83 -9.51
N THR A 101 3.82 16.85 -9.63
CA THR A 101 2.37 16.66 -9.85
C THR A 101 2.09 16.01 -11.19
N GLU A 102 2.88 16.32 -12.22
CA GLU A 102 2.76 15.76 -13.56
C GLU A 102 3.00 14.24 -13.56
N GLU A 103 4.05 13.78 -12.86
CA GLU A 103 4.35 12.36 -12.71
C GLU A 103 3.22 11.63 -11.98
N LEU A 104 2.68 12.24 -10.91
CA LEU A 104 1.54 11.69 -10.18
C LEU A 104 0.31 11.57 -11.08
N GLN A 105 -0.01 12.61 -11.84
CA GLN A 105 -1.16 12.59 -12.75
C GLN A 105 -0.99 11.54 -13.85
N ASP A 106 0.19 11.42 -14.42
CA ASP A 106 0.50 10.39 -15.42
C ASP A 106 0.36 8.98 -14.85
N TYR A 107 0.83 8.75 -13.63
CA TYR A 107 0.63 7.49 -12.92
C TYR A 107 -0.85 7.18 -12.69
N LEU A 108 -1.63 8.14 -12.19
CA LEU A 108 -3.06 7.95 -11.94
C LEU A 108 -3.82 7.67 -13.23
N ARG A 109 -3.50 8.36 -14.32
CA ARG A 109 -4.08 8.13 -15.65
C ARG A 109 -3.78 6.70 -16.13
N ARG A 110 -2.51 6.27 -16.09
CA ARG A 110 -2.12 4.90 -16.49
C ARG A 110 -2.80 3.83 -15.64
N ARG A 111 -2.96 4.10 -14.35
CA ARG A 111 -3.67 3.19 -13.43
C ARG A 111 -5.14 3.05 -13.82
N GLU A 112 -5.82 4.14 -14.16
CA GLU A 112 -7.22 4.09 -14.58
C GLU A 112 -7.37 3.40 -15.96
N GLU A 113 -6.50 3.72 -16.91
CA GLU A 113 -6.45 3.00 -18.20
C GLU A 113 -6.25 1.50 -18.01
N ALA A 114 -5.36 1.09 -17.09
CA ALA A 114 -5.15 -0.34 -16.78
C ALA A 114 -6.41 -1.00 -16.19
N ARG A 115 -7.17 -0.27 -15.35
CA ARG A 115 -8.45 -0.76 -14.80
C ARG A 115 -9.53 -0.90 -15.87
N GLU A 116 -9.56 0.02 -16.82
CA GLU A 116 -10.49 -0.05 -17.97
C GLU A 116 -10.12 -1.17 -18.93
N ARG A 117 -8.82 -1.40 -19.14
CA ARG A 117 -8.27 -2.47 -19.99
C ARG A 117 -8.22 -3.84 -19.30
N ASP A 118 -8.76 -3.97 -18.09
CA ASP A 118 -8.80 -5.26 -17.39
C ASP A 118 -9.51 -6.30 -18.29
N HIS A 119 -8.74 -7.31 -18.70
CA HIS A 119 -9.23 -8.38 -19.58
C HIS A 119 -10.49 -9.08 -19.04
N ARG A 120 -10.67 -9.14 -17.72
CA ARG A 120 -11.86 -9.73 -17.09
C ARG A 120 -13.10 -8.88 -17.33
N LYS A 121 -12.95 -7.53 -17.33
CA LYS A 121 -14.03 -6.60 -17.65
C LYS A 121 -14.32 -6.61 -19.15
N LEU A 122 -13.26 -6.47 -19.96
CA LEU A 122 -13.38 -6.45 -21.42
C LEU A 122 -13.92 -7.77 -21.94
N GLY A 123 -13.43 -8.89 -21.45
CA GLY A 123 -13.88 -10.22 -21.86
C GLY A 123 -15.38 -10.44 -21.62
N ARG A 124 -15.91 -9.96 -20.46
CA ARG A 124 -17.34 -10.01 -20.18
C ARG A 124 -18.15 -9.04 -21.04
N LYS A 125 -17.68 -7.79 -21.17
CA LYS A 125 -18.36 -6.74 -21.95
C LYS A 125 -18.47 -7.08 -23.43
N MET A 126 -17.47 -7.76 -23.97
CA MET A 126 -17.38 -8.15 -25.38
C MET A 126 -17.83 -9.60 -25.63
N ASP A 127 -18.34 -10.29 -24.60
CA ASP A 127 -18.73 -11.71 -24.70
C ASP A 127 -17.63 -12.60 -25.31
N LEU A 128 -16.38 -12.42 -24.86
CA LEU A 128 -15.24 -13.20 -25.37
C LEU A 128 -15.09 -14.53 -24.66
N PHE A 129 -15.40 -14.59 -23.37
CA PHE A 129 -15.36 -15.81 -22.56
C PHE A 129 -16.28 -15.70 -21.33
N ARG A 130 -16.61 -16.85 -20.75
CA ARG A 130 -17.38 -16.96 -19.50
C ARG A 130 -16.73 -17.97 -18.56
N PHE A 131 -16.91 -17.76 -17.28
CA PHE A 131 -16.63 -18.77 -16.25
C PHE A 131 -17.94 -19.40 -15.82
N LEU A 132 -17.98 -20.71 -15.78
CA LEU A 132 -19.15 -21.46 -15.31
C LEU A 132 -18.97 -21.84 -13.83
N PRO A 133 -20.06 -21.91 -13.06
CA PRO A 133 -20.02 -22.32 -11.65
C PRO A 133 -19.38 -23.70 -11.46
N GLU A 134 -19.57 -24.60 -12.43
CA GLU A 134 -19.05 -25.96 -12.43
C GLU A 134 -17.53 -26.04 -12.68
N ALA A 135 -16.94 -24.99 -13.26
CA ALA A 135 -15.51 -24.89 -13.54
C ALA A 135 -15.00 -23.45 -13.36
N PRO A 136 -14.97 -22.91 -12.12
CA PRO A 136 -14.72 -21.50 -11.86
C PRO A 136 -13.31 -21.03 -12.24
N GLY A 137 -12.35 -21.95 -12.40
CA GLY A 137 -10.98 -21.66 -12.81
C GLY A 137 -10.72 -21.72 -14.32
N THR A 138 -11.71 -22.16 -15.12
CA THR A 138 -11.52 -22.39 -16.55
C THR A 138 -12.37 -21.42 -17.38
N PRO A 139 -11.74 -20.57 -18.25
CA PRO A 139 -12.49 -19.73 -19.17
C PRO A 139 -13.05 -20.56 -20.33
N PHE A 140 -14.35 -20.47 -20.56
CA PHE A 140 -15.02 -21.01 -21.74
C PHE A 140 -15.07 -19.92 -22.81
N TRP A 141 -14.33 -20.14 -23.89
CA TRP A 141 -14.25 -19.20 -24.99
C TRP A 141 -15.52 -19.19 -25.83
N LEU A 142 -16.05 -18.01 -26.04
CA LEU A 142 -17.19 -17.77 -26.90
C LEU A 142 -16.73 -17.51 -28.36
N PRO A 143 -17.61 -17.52 -29.38
CA PRO A 143 -17.20 -17.35 -30.76
C PRO A 143 -16.33 -16.16 -31.07
N GLY A 144 -16.63 -14.97 -30.47
CA GLY A 144 -15.81 -13.78 -30.60
C GLY A 144 -14.42 -13.93 -30.00
N GLY A 145 -14.31 -14.62 -28.86
CA GLY A 145 -13.02 -14.91 -28.22
C GLY A 145 -12.18 -15.90 -29.03
N VAL A 146 -12.81 -16.91 -29.62
CA VAL A 146 -12.13 -17.87 -30.51
C VAL A 146 -11.61 -17.18 -31.77
N ALA A 147 -12.41 -16.30 -32.39
CA ALA A 147 -11.98 -15.51 -33.53
C ALA A 147 -10.74 -14.68 -33.21
N LEU A 148 -10.75 -13.94 -32.08
CA LEU A 148 -9.63 -13.18 -31.64
C LEU A 148 -8.37 -14.02 -31.39
N LEU A 149 -8.51 -15.18 -30.75
CA LEU A 149 -7.40 -16.12 -30.53
C LEU A 149 -6.78 -16.63 -31.84
N ASN A 150 -7.60 -16.85 -32.88
CA ASN A 150 -7.12 -17.33 -34.18
C ASN A 150 -6.34 -16.23 -34.94
N GLU A 151 -6.73 -14.96 -34.78
CA GLU A 151 -6.00 -13.81 -35.36
C GLU A 151 -4.65 -13.54 -34.68
N LEU A 152 -4.49 -13.96 -33.42
CA LEU A 152 -3.25 -13.77 -32.65
C LEU A 152 -2.23 -14.91 -32.79
N LYS A 153 -2.58 -15.99 -33.48
CA LYS A 153 -1.71 -17.14 -33.76
C LYS A 153 -0.99 -17.00 -35.11
#